data_f94dc3662def495fc14a5fc6ed1183da
#
_entry.id   f94dc3662def495fc14a5fc6ed1183da
#
_cell.length_a   1.000
_cell.length_b   1.000
_cell.length_c   1.000
_cell.angle_alpha   90.00
_cell.angle_beta   90.00
_cell.angle_gamma   90.00
#
_symmetry.space_group_name_H-M   'P 1'
#
loop_
_entity.id
_entity.type
_entity.pdbx_description
1 polymer ?
#
loop_
_entity_poly.entity_id
_entity_poly.type
_entity_poly.pdbx_seq_one_letter_code
_entity_poly.pdbx_strand_id
1 'polypeptide(L)'
;LHSDNQFWIVSPRVSLSGVSGLGTILSGPYINMAPGWEQQMSEDFIALVAPPVTPAGTPGLHVTLNSNSEFTYKKGDPVVYKGIKVGEFEDIYFNFDERVVYYNTFIEASYHKLITDNTKFWDISGVQMKLGASGVTVNTGSLGTLVTDWVTFGIPEGMPVGKTINERSFFDIHPSYELASEERYKLSAQYVILVKDTIRGLQVGAPVEYRGLMVGKVISINSLDNNQDHLLRQGYDIPVVISIQPGRVRQPDDAIGLEFVRKQTTLWIEQGLRATLKTGNLLTGALFVDLQHYPDAPTFESQSLLGFEVVPTMTGEFSEITAKVTAILDNINEIKLKAISDNANNTLSQIAQAAEALQDTANSAERLLTAVHEDKVSNALTQTLENLSTLSKDFSADSETYKEVNRTMQSLQSTLKDLQPLLLQLNSTPNSFIFTDGNGPRLVPKAKVNLDEGAQN
;
A
#
# COMPACT_ATOMS: atom_id res chain seq x y z
N LEU A 1 -47.00 18.55 -39.18
CA LEU A 1 -45.68 18.10 -38.74
C LEU A 1 -45.84 16.89 -37.80
N HIS A 2 -44.84 16.02 -37.74
CA HIS A 2 -44.86 14.89 -36.80
C HIS A 2 -44.80 15.40 -35.37
N SER A 3 -45.44 14.73 -34.42
CA SER A 3 -45.52 15.17 -33.02
C SER A 3 -44.15 15.21 -32.30
N ASP A 4 -43.18 14.44 -32.79
CA ASP A 4 -41.79 14.36 -32.31
C ASP A 4 -40.84 15.31 -33.05
N ASN A 5 -41.33 16.23 -33.93
CA ASN A 5 -40.50 17.26 -34.52
C ASN A 5 -39.95 18.19 -33.42
N GLN A 6 -38.66 18.45 -33.47
CA GLN A 6 -37.98 19.32 -32.50
C GLN A 6 -37.61 20.65 -33.14
N PHE A 7 -37.92 21.74 -32.48
CA PHE A 7 -37.61 23.10 -32.92
C PHE A 7 -36.70 23.77 -31.90
N TRP A 8 -35.71 24.56 -32.32
CA TRP A 8 -34.87 25.36 -31.44
C TRP A 8 -34.45 26.67 -32.11
N ILE A 9 -34.08 27.64 -31.26
CA ILE A 9 -33.56 28.92 -31.73
C ILE A 9 -32.07 28.84 -31.83
N VAL A 10 -31.53 29.09 -33.02
CA VAL A 10 -30.09 29.21 -33.25
C VAL A 10 -29.67 30.65 -32.98
N SER A 11 -28.81 30.85 -32.01
CA SER A 11 -28.22 32.13 -31.61
C SER A 11 -26.71 31.94 -31.31
N PRO A 12 -25.92 33.03 -31.29
CA PRO A 12 -24.51 32.89 -30.91
C PRO A 12 -24.36 32.35 -29.48
N ARG A 13 -23.53 31.32 -29.33
CA ARG A 13 -23.25 30.72 -28.02
C ARG A 13 -21.73 30.51 -27.86
N VAL A 14 -21.24 30.82 -26.68
CA VAL A 14 -19.87 30.56 -26.25
C VAL A 14 -19.92 29.46 -25.19
N SER A 15 -19.21 28.39 -25.42
CA SER A 15 -19.07 27.27 -24.47
C SER A 15 -17.59 26.87 -24.33
N LEU A 16 -17.27 26.02 -23.36
CA LEU A 16 -15.93 25.46 -23.21
C LEU A 16 -15.50 24.59 -24.40
N SER A 17 -16.47 24.05 -25.15
CA SER A 17 -16.24 23.27 -26.38
C SER A 17 -16.10 24.14 -27.63
N GLY A 18 -16.24 25.45 -27.52
CA GLY A 18 -16.10 26.40 -28.64
C GLY A 18 -17.21 27.39 -28.77
N VAL A 19 -17.17 28.11 -29.89
CA VAL A 19 -18.21 29.13 -30.25
C VAL A 19 -19.04 28.57 -31.40
N SER A 20 -20.36 28.56 -31.20
CA SER A 20 -21.33 28.12 -32.23
C SER A 20 -22.30 29.23 -32.60
N GLY A 21 -22.93 29.12 -33.76
CA GLY A 21 -23.95 30.09 -34.23
C GLY A 21 -23.36 31.47 -34.60
N LEU A 22 -22.05 31.58 -34.88
CA LEU A 22 -21.43 32.89 -35.26
C LEU A 22 -22.08 33.55 -36.46
N GLY A 23 -22.60 32.79 -37.40
CA GLY A 23 -23.32 33.33 -38.55
C GLY A 23 -24.54 34.17 -38.17
N THR A 24 -25.17 33.88 -37.03
CA THR A 24 -26.36 34.59 -36.53
C THR A 24 -26.05 35.97 -35.95
N ILE A 25 -24.77 36.34 -35.77
CA ILE A 25 -24.38 37.70 -35.40
C ILE A 25 -24.74 38.70 -36.50
N LEU A 26 -24.64 38.26 -37.74
CA LEU A 26 -24.94 39.11 -38.93
C LEU A 26 -26.38 38.89 -39.45
N SER A 27 -26.88 37.65 -39.44
CA SER A 27 -28.19 37.30 -39.98
C SER A 27 -29.34 37.43 -38.98
N GLY A 28 -29.04 37.60 -37.70
CA GLY A 28 -30.02 37.44 -36.61
C GLY A 28 -30.33 35.98 -36.30
N PRO A 29 -30.96 35.72 -35.14
CA PRO A 29 -31.37 34.36 -34.74
C PRO A 29 -32.45 33.80 -35.69
N TYR A 30 -32.41 32.48 -35.91
CA TYR A 30 -33.40 31.77 -36.71
C TYR A 30 -33.85 30.49 -35.99
N ILE A 31 -35.04 29.99 -36.41
CA ILE A 31 -35.56 28.71 -35.92
C ILE A 31 -35.02 27.61 -36.82
N ASN A 32 -34.41 26.61 -36.21
CA ASN A 32 -34.02 25.37 -36.86
C ASN A 32 -34.92 24.22 -36.40
N MET A 33 -34.97 23.16 -37.18
CA MET A 33 -35.87 22.02 -36.96
C MET A 33 -35.11 20.71 -37.22
N ALA A 34 -35.32 19.72 -36.35
CA ALA A 34 -35.05 18.32 -36.64
C ALA A 34 -36.38 17.60 -36.94
N PRO A 35 -36.46 16.88 -38.07
CA PRO A 35 -37.67 16.16 -38.43
C PRO A 35 -37.90 14.98 -37.49
N GLY A 36 -39.11 14.75 -37.05
CA GLY A 36 -39.57 13.56 -36.36
C GLY A 36 -40.07 12.49 -37.32
N TRP A 37 -40.34 11.31 -36.78
CA TRP A 37 -40.78 10.14 -37.55
C TRP A 37 -42.05 9.49 -36.97
N GLU A 38 -42.60 10.03 -35.89
CA GLU A 38 -43.85 9.53 -35.31
C GLU A 38 -45.00 9.70 -36.29
N GLN A 39 -45.94 8.74 -36.32
CA GLN A 39 -47.10 8.82 -37.20
C GLN A 39 -48.13 9.87 -36.76
N GLN A 40 -48.10 10.26 -35.50
CA GLN A 40 -48.97 11.27 -34.94
C GLN A 40 -48.53 12.65 -35.43
N MET A 41 -49.52 13.46 -35.84
CA MET A 41 -49.29 14.82 -36.30
C MET A 41 -49.65 15.83 -35.21
N SER A 42 -48.88 16.93 -35.14
CA SER A 42 -49.12 18.06 -34.23
C SER A 42 -48.97 19.38 -34.99
N GLU A 43 -49.71 20.40 -34.53
CA GLU A 43 -49.61 21.78 -35.03
C GLU A 43 -48.92 22.68 -33.99
N ASP A 44 -48.95 22.27 -32.72
CA ASP A 44 -48.35 23.01 -31.61
C ASP A 44 -47.04 22.39 -31.15
N PHE A 45 -45.96 23.20 -31.10
CA PHE A 45 -44.64 22.79 -30.71
C PHE A 45 -44.01 23.76 -29.71
N ILE A 46 -43.34 23.24 -28.73
CA ILE A 46 -42.54 24.03 -27.79
C ILE A 46 -41.12 24.03 -28.27
N ALA A 47 -40.58 25.23 -28.57
CA ALA A 47 -39.17 25.35 -28.98
C ALA A 47 -38.22 25.00 -27.83
N LEU A 48 -37.22 24.18 -28.15
CA LEU A 48 -36.16 23.85 -27.22
C LEU A 48 -35.25 25.07 -26.98
N VAL A 49 -34.76 25.24 -25.80
CA VAL A 49 -33.82 26.32 -25.42
C VAL A 49 -32.45 26.15 -26.10
N ALA A 50 -32.11 24.91 -26.47
CA ALA A 50 -30.88 24.55 -27.13
C ALA A 50 -31.16 23.50 -28.22
N PRO A 51 -30.31 23.37 -29.27
CA PRO A 51 -30.38 22.25 -30.16
C PRO A 51 -30.37 20.93 -29.39
N PRO A 52 -31.14 19.91 -29.84
CA PRO A 52 -30.96 18.57 -29.28
C PRO A 52 -29.54 18.13 -29.52
N VAL A 53 -28.99 17.35 -28.56
CA VAL A 53 -27.64 16.78 -28.69
C VAL A 53 -27.63 15.86 -29.92
N THR A 54 -28.59 14.96 -29.97
CA THR A 54 -28.81 14.08 -31.13
C THR A 54 -30.11 14.44 -31.81
N PRO A 55 -30.09 14.86 -33.06
CA PRO A 55 -31.33 15.10 -33.82
C PRO A 55 -32.16 13.83 -33.97
N ALA A 56 -33.49 13.96 -33.94
CA ALA A 56 -34.39 12.84 -34.15
C ALA A 56 -34.08 12.11 -35.47
N GLY A 57 -34.13 10.78 -35.45
CA GLY A 57 -33.83 9.95 -36.62
C GLY A 57 -32.36 9.77 -36.96
N THR A 58 -31.43 10.30 -36.14
CA THR A 58 -29.99 10.00 -36.29
C THR A 58 -29.73 8.50 -36.09
N PRO A 59 -29.11 7.80 -37.06
CA PRO A 59 -28.88 6.38 -36.92
C PRO A 59 -27.87 6.09 -35.83
N GLY A 60 -28.21 5.20 -34.89
CA GLY A 60 -27.35 4.83 -33.79
C GLY A 60 -28.03 3.92 -32.80
N LEU A 61 -27.47 3.82 -31.62
CA LEU A 61 -27.97 3.04 -30.50
C LEU A 61 -28.14 3.93 -29.27
N HIS A 62 -29.33 3.91 -28.70
CA HIS A 62 -29.62 4.56 -27.42
C HIS A 62 -29.43 3.54 -26.28
N VAL A 63 -28.61 3.88 -25.31
CA VAL A 63 -28.40 3.09 -24.08
C VAL A 63 -28.59 4.00 -22.87
N THR A 64 -28.94 3.40 -21.75
CA THR A 64 -29.02 4.12 -20.48
C THR A 64 -27.85 3.66 -19.59
N LEU A 65 -27.01 4.59 -19.22
CA LEU A 65 -25.95 4.34 -18.25
C LEU A 65 -26.42 4.80 -16.88
N ASN A 66 -26.00 4.10 -15.83
CA ASN A 66 -26.31 4.45 -14.45
C ASN A 66 -25.06 4.42 -13.60
N SER A 67 -25.06 5.18 -12.51
CA SER A 67 -23.97 5.20 -11.57
C SER A 67 -24.43 5.47 -10.15
N ASN A 68 -23.83 4.71 -9.23
CA ASN A 68 -23.89 4.96 -7.79
C ASN A 68 -22.74 5.87 -7.30
N SER A 69 -21.80 6.19 -8.19
CA SER A 69 -20.68 7.08 -7.90
C SER A 69 -21.02 8.52 -8.24
N GLU A 70 -20.36 9.47 -7.58
CA GLU A 70 -20.54 10.90 -7.81
C GLU A 70 -19.77 11.34 -9.06
N PHE A 71 -20.41 11.25 -10.23
CA PHE A 71 -19.90 11.80 -11.49
C PHE A 71 -20.59 13.11 -11.83
N THR A 72 -19.91 13.98 -12.55
CA THR A 72 -20.39 15.32 -12.91
C THR A 72 -20.68 15.46 -14.41
N TYR A 73 -20.98 14.35 -15.10
CA TYR A 73 -21.29 14.39 -16.53
C TYR A 73 -22.43 15.34 -16.84
N LYS A 74 -22.33 15.95 -18.02
CA LYS A 74 -23.29 16.91 -18.54
C LYS A 74 -23.83 16.46 -19.89
N LYS A 75 -24.96 16.99 -20.25
CA LYS A 75 -25.52 16.83 -21.59
C LYS A 75 -24.52 17.32 -22.65
N GLY A 76 -24.21 16.45 -23.62
CA GLY A 76 -23.24 16.69 -24.67
C GLY A 76 -21.81 16.24 -24.34
N ASP A 77 -21.54 15.76 -23.12
CA ASP A 77 -20.24 15.16 -22.80
C ASP A 77 -20.01 13.90 -23.63
N PRO A 78 -18.77 13.65 -24.07
CA PRO A 78 -18.51 12.62 -25.05
C PRO A 78 -18.42 11.23 -24.43
N VAL A 79 -18.92 10.24 -25.17
CA VAL A 79 -18.57 8.84 -25.02
C VAL A 79 -17.48 8.51 -26.03
N VAL A 80 -16.38 7.94 -25.58
CA VAL A 80 -15.22 7.65 -26.43
C VAL A 80 -14.92 6.15 -26.47
N TYR A 81 -14.33 5.73 -27.57
CA TYR A 81 -13.77 4.39 -27.71
C TYR A 81 -12.36 4.48 -28.26
N LYS A 82 -11.36 4.01 -27.49
CA LYS A 82 -9.95 4.12 -27.84
C LYS A 82 -9.52 5.54 -28.24
N GLY A 83 -10.06 6.55 -27.56
CA GLY A 83 -9.73 7.97 -27.81
C GLY A 83 -10.52 8.65 -28.92
N ILE A 84 -11.43 7.95 -29.59
CA ILE A 84 -12.29 8.51 -30.66
C ILE A 84 -13.67 8.77 -30.05
N LYS A 85 -14.24 9.97 -30.24
CA LYS A 85 -15.63 10.24 -29.89
C LYS A 85 -16.54 9.37 -30.74
N VAL A 86 -17.38 8.59 -30.09
CA VAL A 86 -18.31 7.64 -30.73
C VAL A 86 -19.78 7.86 -30.31
N GLY A 87 -20.01 8.79 -29.39
CA GLY A 87 -21.31 9.10 -28.86
C GLY A 87 -21.26 10.24 -27.86
N GLU A 88 -22.40 10.51 -27.24
CA GLU A 88 -22.55 11.59 -26.25
C GLU A 88 -23.75 11.36 -25.33
N PHE A 89 -23.74 12.01 -24.16
CA PHE A 89 -24.88 12.02 -23.24
C PHE A 89 -25.96 12.94 -23.75
N GLU A 90 -27.16 12.40 -23.92
CA GLU A 90 -28.32 13.16 -24.45
C GLU A 90 -29.11 13.83 -23.35
N ASP A 91 -29.28 13.11 -22.23
CA ASP A 91 -30.07 13.59 -21.10
C ASP A 91 -29.60 12.93 -19.79
N ILE A 92 -29.84 13.64 -18.68
CA ILE A 92 -29.41 13.20 -17.35
C ILE A 92 -30.56 13.43 -16.39
N TYR A 93 -30.95 12.41 -15.66
CA TYR A 93 -31.97 12.53 -14.65
C TYR A 93 -31.65 11.73 -13.40
N PHE A 94 -32.08 12.25 -12.26
CA PHE A 94 -31.92 11.60 -10.96
C PHE A 94 -33.19 10.87 -10.58
N ASN A 95 -33.08 9.56 -10.31
CA ASN A 95 -34.18 8.78 -9.75
C ASN A 95 -34.16 8.89 -8.23
N PHE A 96 -35.17 9.54 -7.66
CA PHE A 96 -35.26 9.79 -6.23
C PHE A 96 -35.54 8.52 -5.41
N ASP A 97 -36.24 7.56 -5.96
CA ASP A 97 -36.62 6.32 -5.28
C ASP A 97 -35.40 5.38 -5.17
N GLU A 98 -34.65 5.24 -6.25
CA GLU A 98 -33.48 4.40 -6.34
C GLU A 98 -32.19 5.12 -5.88
N ARG A 99 -32.23 6.45 -5.78
CA ARG A 99 -31.08 7.33 -5.48
C ARG A 99 -29.92 7.16 -6.47
N VAL A 100 -30.25 6.95 -7.74
CA VAL A 100 -29.31 6.70 -8.83
C VAL A 100 -29.45 7.77 -9.89
N VAL A 101 -28.34 8.18 -10.49
CA VAL A 101 -28.32 9.05 -11.67
C VAL A 101 -28.33 8.18 -12.91
N TYR A 102 -29.24 8.48 -13.83
CA TYR A 102 -29.35 7.86 -15.13
C TYR A 102 -28.89 8.81 -16.21
N TYR A 103 -28.10 8.32 -17.13
CA TYR A 103 -27.53 9.03 -18.27
C TYR A 103 -28.02 8.39 -19.56
N ASN A 104 -28.98 9.02 -20.24
CA ASN A 104 -29.35 8.62 -21.56
C ASN A 104 -28.24 8.97 -22.55
N THR A 105 -27.78 7.99 -23.27
CA THR A 105 -26.55 8.04 -24.03
C THR A 105 -26.79 7.56 -25.45
N PHE A 106 -26.31 8.32 -26.42
CA PHE A 106 -26.40 7.96 -27.84
C PHE A 106 -25.01 7.50 -28.32
N ILE A 107 -24.99 6.38 -29.06
CA ILE A 107 -23.79 5.85 -29.74
C ILE A 107 -24.07 5.84 -31.25
N GLU A 108 -23.24 6.50 -32.02
CA GLU A 108 -23.40 6.63 -33.48
C GLU A 108 -23.42 5.27 -34.20
N ALA A 109 -24.17 5.18 -35.30
CA ALA A 109 -24.41 3.94 -36.04
C ALA A 109 -23.15 3.19 -36.46
N SER A 110 -22.07 3.88 -36.77
CA SER A 110 -20.79 3.25 -37.15
C SER A 110 -20.18 2.44 -36.01
N TYR A 111 -20.47 2.79 -34.75
CA TYR A 111 -19.83 2.22 -33.56
C TYR A 111 -20.76 1.37 -32.69
N HIS A 112 -22.08 1.43 -32.92
CA HIS A 112 -23.07 0.71 -32.10
C HIS A 112 -22.82 -0.81 -32.02
N LYS A 113 -22.21 -1.42 -33.04
CA LYS A 113 -21.86 -2.85 -33.08
C LYS A 113 -20.78 -3.24 -32.09
N LEU A 114 -20.06 -2.26 -31.53
CA LEU A 114 -19.06 -2.49 -30.49
C LEU A 114 -19.69 -2.72 -29.11
N ILE A 115 -20.99 -2.39 -28.96
CA ILE A 115 -21.72 -2.54 -27.70
C ILE A 115 -22.39 -3.91 -27.67
N THR A 116 -22.04 -4.69 -26.65
CA THR A 116 -22.58 -6.03 -26.39
C THR A 116 -23.04 -6.14 -24.93
N ASP A 117 -23.68 -7.24 -24.58
CA ASP A 117 -24.10 -7.52 -23.19
C ASP A 117 -22.94 -7.65 -22.21
N ASN A 118 -21.71 -7.89 -22.67
CA ASN A 118 -20.49 -7.93 -21.88
C ASN A 118 -19.69 -6.61 -21.92
N THR A 119 -20.19 -5.58 -22.61
CA THR A 119 -19.56 -4.26 -22.62
C THR A 119 -19.63 -3.66 -21.22
N LYS A 120 -18.52 -3.05 -20.79
CA LYS A 120 -18.41 -2.28 -19.56
C LYS A 120 -18.06 -0.85 -19.87
N PHE A 121 -18.64 0.08 -19.11
CA PHE A 121 -18.35 1.50 -19.19
C PHE A 121 -17.55 1.94 -17.97
N TRP A 122 -16.57 2.82 -18.17
CA TRP A 122 -15.83 3.38 -17.05
C TRP A 122 -15.43 4.83 -17.31
N ASP A 123 -15.28 5.55 -16.22
CA ASP A 123 -14.84 6.94 -16.22
C ASP A 123 -13.36 7.07 -16.58
N ILE A 124 -13.05 8.08 -17.41
CA ILE A 124 -11.68 8.48 -17.74
C ILE A 124 -11.45 9.96 -17.53
N SER A 125 -12.30 10.61 -16.74
CA SER A 125 -12.24 12.04 -16.46
C SER A 125 -11.08 12.39 -15.52
N GLY A 126 -10.51 13.58 -15.68
CA GLY A 126 -9.56 14.15 -14.76
C GLY A 126 -8.23 13.41 -14.62
N VAL A 127 -7.65 13.49 -13.43
CA VAL A 127 -6.45 12.76 -13.01
C VAL A 127 -6.85 11.72 -11.98
N GLN A 128 -6.70 10.46 -12.32
CA GLN A 128 -6.97 9.36 -11.40
C GLN A 128 -5.68 8.98 -10.67
N MET A 129 -5.66 9.15 -9.36
CA MET A 129 -4.57 8.73 -8.49
C MET A 129 -5.03 7.57 -7.61
N LYS A 130 -4.31 6.48 -7.66
CA LYS A 130 -4.57 5.29 -6.83
C LYS A 130 -3.39 5.02 -5.94
N LEU A 131 -3.66 4.89 -4.66
CA LEU A 131 -2.71 4.50 -3.62
C LEU A 131 -3.12 3.11 -3.13
N GLY A 132 -2.29 2.11 -3.35
CA GLY A 132 -2.60 0.74 -2.96
C GLY A 132 -1.36 -0.05 -2.55
N ALA A 133 -1.56 -1.32 -2.25
CA ALA A 133 -0.49 -2.24 -1.90
C ALA A 133 0.56 -2.39 -3.02
N SER A 134 0.15 -2.28 -4.29
CA SER A 134 1.03 -2.37 -5.46
C SER A 134 1.76 -1.06 -5.80
N GLY A 135 1.51 0.03 -5.07
CA GLY A 135 2.18 1.33 -5.29
C GLY A 135 1.23 2.48 -5.53
N VAL A 136 1.79 3.54 -6.13
CA VAL A 136 1.07 4.73 -6.57
C VAL A 136 0.94 4.67 -8.08
N THR A 137 -0.30 4.62 -8.57
CA THR A 137 -0.59 4.72 -10.00
C THR A 137 -1.27 6.05 -10.27
N VAL A 138 -0.72 6.81 -11.20
CA VAL A 138 -1.29 8.07 -11.67
C VAL A 138 -1.64 7.90 -13.14
N ASN A 139 -2.94 7.90 -13.42
CA ASN A 139 -3.46 7.89 -14.78
C ASN A 139 -3.90 9.30 -15.12
N THR A 140 -3.23 9.93 -16.08
CA THR A 140 -3.62 11.21 -16.63
C THR A 140 -4.21 10.99 -18.01
N GLY A 141 -5.44 11.46 -18.20
CA GLY A 141 -6.04 11.49 -19.52
C GLY A 141 -5.39 12.54 -20.45
N SER A 142 -6.03 12.81 -21.57
CA SER A 142 -5.66 13.92 -22.47
C SER A 142 -6.02 15.27 -21.82
N LEU A 143 -5.51 16.37 -22.37
CA LEU A 143 -5.91 17.73 -21.92
C LEU A 143 -7.45 17.92 -21.98
N GLY A 144 -8.14 17.25 -22.90
CA GLY A 144 -9.60 17.26 -22.96
C GLY A 144 -10.27 16.67 -21.73
N THR A 145 -9.78 15.53 -21.26
CA THR A 145 -10.34 14.85 -20.07
C THR A 145 -10.05 15.57 -18.74
N LEU A 146 -9.17 16.55 -18.74
CA LEU A 146 -8.91 17.42 -17.58
C LEU A 146 -9.95 18.55 -17.46
N VAL A 147 -10.63 18.90 -18.56
CA VAL A 147 -11.57 20.02 -18.63
C VAL A 147 -13.02 19.57 -18.73
N THR A 148 -13.24 18.40 -19.35
CA THR A 148 -14.58 17.82 -19.54
C THR A 148 -14.58 16.37 -19.07
N ASP A 149 -15.72 15.93 -18.58
CA ASP A 149 -15.89 14.57 -18.07
C ASP A 149 -16.16 13.62 -19.26
N TRP A 150 -15.44 12.49 -19.30
CA TRP A 150 -15.50 11.54 -20.40
C TRP A 150 -15.74 10.13 -19.90
N VAL A 151 -16.59 9.41 -20.61
CA VAL A 151 -16.79 7.97 -20.41
C VAL A 151 -16.22 7.20 -21.60
N THR A 152 -15.62 6.07 -21.32
CA THR A 152 -15.19 5.10 -22.33
C THR A 152 -15.81 3.74 -22.05
N PHE A 153 -15.73 2.84 -23.03
CA PHE A 153 -16.22 1.49 -22.86
C PHE A 153 -15.33 0.47 -23.57
N GLY A 154 -15.55 -0.77 -23.23
CA GLY A 154 -14.89 -1.90 -23.86
C GLY A 154 -15.29 -3.21 -23.21
N ILE A 155 -14.68 -4.29 -23.68
CA ILE A 155 -14.82 -5.61 -23.10
C ILE A 155 -13.54 -5.90 -22.35
N PRO A 156 -13.59 -6.08 -21.01
CA PRO A 156 -12.41 -6.39 -20.23
C PRO A 156 -11.69 -7.65 -20.74
N GLU A 157 -10.37 -7.64 -20.66
CA GLU A 157 -9.55 -8.76 -21.09
C GLU A 157 -9.96 -10.07 -20.39
N GLY A 158 -10.10 -11.15 -21.16
CA GLY A 158 -10.54 -12.46 -20.67
C GLY A 158 -12.07 -12.63 -20.59
N MET A 159 -12.87 -11.59 -20.88
CA MET A 159 -14.32 -11.74 -21.07
C MET A 159 -14.65 -12.08 -22.52
N PRO A 160 -15.67 -12.95 -22.78
CA PRO A 160 -16.17 -13.18 -24.14
C PRO A 160 -16.80 -11.90 -24.70
N VAL A 161 -16.80 -11.74 -26.01
CA VAL A 161 -17.37 -10.56 -26.67
C VAL A 161 -18.85 -10.37 -26.32
N GLY A 162 -19.57 -11.44 -26.13
CA GLY A 162 -21.00 -11.37 -25.84
C GLY A 162 -21.86 -11.20 -27.11
N LYS A 163 -23.15 -10.95 -26.88
CA LYS A 163 -24.15 -10.76 -27.96
C LYS A 163 -24.42 -9.27 -28.13
N THR A 164 -24.66 -8.85 -29.37
CA THR A 164 -25.11 -7.49 -29.69
C THR A 164 -26.41 -7.18 -28.93
N ILE A 165 -26.47 -6.03 -28.33
CA ILE A 165 -27.66 -5.58 -27.57
C ILE A 165 -28.67 -4.86 -28.44
N ASN A 166 -29.87 -4.75 -27.91
CA ASN A 166 -30.95 -3.92 -28.45
C ASN A 166 -30.96 -2.54 -27.80
N GLU A 167 -31.72 -1.62 -28.37
CA GLU A 167 -31.97 -0.30 -27.78
C GLU A 167 -32.46 -0.38 -26.31
N ARG A 168 -32.17 0.67 -25.55
CA ARG A 168 -32.55 0.86 -24.13
C ARG A 168 -32.00 -0.19 -23.16
N SER A 169 -30.86 -0.77 -23.50
CA SER A 169 -30.12 -1.58 -22.54
C SER A 169 -29.46 -0.69 -21.47
N PHE A 170 -29.36 -1.25 -20.26
CA PHE A 170 -28.80 -0.54 -19.11
C PHE A 170 -27.38 -1.05 -18.83
N PHE A 171 -26.48 -0.13 -18.49
CA PHE A 171 -25.12 -0.45 -18.10
C PHE A 171 -24.67 0.43 -16.93
N ASP A 172 -23.79 -0.11 -16.10
CA ASP A 172 -23.15 0.62 -15.01
C ASP A 172 -21.91 1.37 -15.50
N ILE A 173 -21.72 2.60 -15.02
CA ILE A 173 -20.47 3.32 -15.17
C ILE A 173 -19.58 3.03 -13.96
N HIS A 174 -18.45 2.39 -14.21
CA HIS A 174 -17.45 2.11 -13.17
C HIS A 174 -16.48 3.27 -12.99
N PRO A 175 -15.97 3.53 -11.77
CA PRO A 175 -14.98 4.57 -11.54
C PRO A 175 -13.65 4.35 -12.27
N SER A 176 -13.35 3.13 -12.72
CA SER A 176 -12.13 2.84 -13.47
C SER A 176 -12.21 1.52 -14.23
N TYR A 177 -11.29 1.31 -15.18
CA TYR A 177 -11.15 0.06 -15.93
C TYR A 177 -10.94 -1.17 -15.02
N GLU A 178 -10.15 -1.01 -13.94
CA GLU A 178 -9.88 -2.12 -13.02
C GLU A 178 -11.15 -2.59 -12.33
N LEU A 179 -11.99 -1.63 -11.85
CA LEU A 179 -13.29 -1.98 -11.24
C LEU A 179 -14.24 -2.58 -12.27
N ALA A 180 -14.28 -2.05 -13.48
CA ALA A 180 -15.06 -2.62 -14.58
C ALA A 180 -14.61 -4.06 -14.91
N SER A 181 -13.31 -4.34 -14.87
CA SER A 181 -12.76 -5.66 -15.14
C SER A 181 -12.94 -6.67 -14.00
N GLU A 182 -13.18 -6.19 -12.77
CA GLU A 182 -13.49 -7.06 -11.63
C GLU A 182 -14.81 -7.82 -11.80
N GLU A 183 -15.75 -7.28 -12.54
CA GLU A 183 -17.05 -7.93 -12.78
C GLU A 183 -16.98 -9.25 -13.55
N ARG A 184 -15.85 -9.57 -14.14
CA ARG A 184 -15.59 -10.91 -14.71
C ARG A 184 -15.59 -12.01 -13.66
N TYR A 185 -15.36 -11.67 -12.38
CA TYR A 185 -15.31 -12.60 -11.27
C TYR A 185 -16.60 -12.49 -10.45
N LYS A 186 -17.59 -13.26 -10.83
CA LYS A 186 -18.94 -13.20 -10.21
C LYS A 186 -19.04 -14.00 -8.93
N LEU A 187 -18.34 -15.14 -8.88
CA LEU A 187 -18.39 -16.05 -7.75
C LEU A 187 -17.14 -15.96 -6.89
N SER A 188 -17.31 -16.13 -5.59
CA SER A 188 -16.20 -16.20 -4.65
C SER A 188 -16.53 -17.11 -3.46
N ALA A 189 -15.56 -17.88 -3.02
CA ALA A 189 -15.57 -18.51 -1.72
C ALA A 189 -15.11 -17.50 -0.67
N GLN A 190 -15.89 -17.35 0.40
CA GLN A 190 -15.56 -16.41 1.47
C GLN A 190 -15.04 -17.17 2.68
N TYR A 191 -14.04 -16.59 3.31
CA TYR A 191 -13.35 -17.09 4.49
C TYR A 191 -13.17 -15.98 5.49
N VAL A 192 -12.96 -16.32 6.75
CA VAL A 192 -12.59 -15.35 7.77
C VAL A 192 -11.16 -15.63 8.25
N ILE A 193 -10.39 -14.59 8.42
CA ILE A 193 -9.12 -14.61 9.12
C ILE A 193 -9.24 -13.82 10.41
N LEU A 194 -8.59 -14.30 11.48
CA LEU A 194 -8.60 -13.66 12.79
C LEU A 194 -7.25 -13.02 13.03
N VAL A 195 -7.21 -11.70 12.93
CA VAL A 195 -5.97 -10.93 12.98
C VAL A 195 -5.70 -10.44 14.39
N LYS A 196 -4.52 -10.80 14.94
CA LYS A 196 -4.04 -10.38 16.26
C LYS A 196 -3.22 -9.08 16.20
N ASP A 197 -2.62 -8.84 15.06
CA ASP A 197 -1.78 -7.67 14.81
C ASP A 197 -2.60 -6.44 14.45
N THR A 198 -1.91 -5.31 14.30
CA THR A 198 -2.56 -4.10 13.77
C THR A 198 -3.02 -4.29 12.34
N ILE A 199 -4.24 -3.86 12.06
CA ILE A 199 -4.81 -3.83 10.70
C ILE A 199 -4.69 -2.45 10.05
N ARG A 200 -3.91 -1.55 10.65
CA ARG A 200 -3.72 -0.20 10.12
C ARG A 200 -3.07 -0.24 8.74
N GLY A 201 -3.77 0.29 7.74
CA GLY A 201 -3.36 0.21 6.33
C GLY A 201 -4.05 -0.90 5.55
N LEU A 202 -4.78 -1.82 6.19
CA LEU A 202 -5.64 -2.77 5.50
C LEU A 202 -6.97 -2.10 5.16
N GLN A 203 -7.42 -2.27 3.92
CA GLN A 203 -8.67 -1.68 3.42
C GLN A 203 -9.55 -2.76 2.79
N VAL A 204 -10.85 -2.51 2.76
CA VAL A 204 -11.77 -3.30 1.92
C VAL A 204 -11.34 -3.16 0.46
N GLY A 205 -11.30 -4.28 -0.26
CA GLY A 205 -10.73 -4.33 -1.61
C GLY A 205 -9.23 -4.60 -1.67
N ALA A 206 -8.51 -4.61 -0.54
CA ALA A 206 -7.09 -4.98 -0.51
C ALA A 206 -6.91 -6.39 -1.09
N PRO A 207 -5.82 -6.65 -1.85
CA PRO A 207 -5.61 -7.94 -2.48
C PRO A 207 -5.41 -9.05 -1.45
N VAL A 208 -5.92 -10.23 -1.79
CA VAL A 208 -5.55 -11.51 -1.18
C VAL A 208 -4.67 -12.23 -2.19
N GLU A 209 -3.44 -12.49 -1.82
CA GLU A 209 -2.44 -13.09 -2.70
C GLU A 209 -2.04 -14.48 -2.22
N TYR A 210 -1.74 -15.35 -3.17
CA TYR A 210 -1.10 -16.63 -2.93
C TYR A 210 0.18 -16.69 -3.74
N ARG A 211 1.32 -16.70 -3.06
CA ARG A 211 2.66 -16.69 -3.69
C ARG A 211 2.84 -15.56 -4.70
N GLY A 212 2.33 -14.36 -4.39
CA GLY A 212 2.41 -13.17 -5.25
C GLY A 212 1.37 -13.10 -6.38
N LEU A 213 0.44 -14.06 -6.45
CA LEU A 213 -0.67 -14.02 -7.39
C LEU A 213 -1.94 -13.59 -6.66
N MET A 214 -2.60 -12.57 -7.16
CA MET A 214 -3.89 -12.14 -6.61
C MET A 214 -4.95 -13.22 -6.86
N VAL A 215 -5.45 -13.83 -5.79
CA VAL A 215 -6.47 -14.88 -5.82
C VAL A 215 -7.85 -14.38 -5.34
N GLY A 216 -7.89 -13.21 -4.71
CA GLY A 216 -9.11 -12.64 -4.17
C GLY A 216 -8.89 -11.26 -3.59
N LYS A 217 -9.81 -10.84 -2.70
CA LYS A 217 -9.77 -9.53 -2.05
C LYS A 217 -10.38 -9.58 -0.66
N VAL A 218 -10.04 -8.59 0.16
CA VAL A 218 -10.70 -8.31 1.44
C VAL A 218 -12.12 -7.80 1.17
N ILE A 219 -13.11 -8.42 1.78
CA ILE A 219 -14.54 -8.09 1.61
C ILE A 219 -15.01 -7.17 2.72
N SER A 220 -14.64 -7.47 3.97
CA SER A 220 -15.04 -6.65 5.11
C SER A 220 -14.05 -6.79 6.26
N ILE A 221 -14.04 -5.79 7.12
CA ILE A 221 -13.16 -5.69 8.28
C ILE A 221 -14.04 -5.44 9.50
N ASN A 222 -13.90 -6.28 10.54
CA ASN A 222 -14.61 -6.15 11.81
C ASN A 222 -16.14 -6.03 11.69
N SER A 223 -16.74 -6.61 10.66
CA SER A 223 -18.18 -6.50 10.40
C SER A 223 -19.00 -7.71 10.85
N LEU A 224 -18.35 -8.75 11.36
CA LEU A 224 -19.01 -10.00 11.72
C LEU A 224 -19.58 -10.03 13.13
N ASP A 225 -19.20 -9.08 13.98
CA ASP A 225 -19.62 -9.07 15.37
C ASP A 225 -20.64 -7.95 15.62
N ASN A 226 -21.87 -8.36 15.94
CA ASN A 226 -22.91 -7.42 16.38
C ASN A 226 -22.79 -7.03 17.88
N ASN A 227 -21.81 -7.58 18.57
CA ASN A 227 -21.65 -7.43 20.02
C ASN A 227 -20.45 -6.49 20.30
N GLN A 228 -20.74 -5.20 20.40
CA GLN A 228 -19.74 -4.12 20.61
C GLN A 228 -18.84 -4.31 21.85
N ASP A 229 -19.29 -5.14 22.81
CA ASP A 229 -18.54 -5.39 24.05
C ASP A 229 -17.24 -6.19 23.83
N HIS A 230 -17.09 -6.88 22.71
CA HIS A 230 -15.92 -7.72 22.43
C HIS A 230 -14.67 -6.93 22.02
N LEU A 231 -14.83 -5.79 21.36
CA LEU A 231 -13.71 -4.94 20.93
C LEU A 231 -12.82 -4.44 22.07
N LEU A 232 -13.38 -4.36 23.29
CA LEU A 232 -12.65 -3.88 24.47
C LEU A 232 -12.05 -5.01 25.31
N ARG A 233 -12.21 -6.28 24.92
CA ARG A 233 -11.60 -7.41 25.62
C ARG A 233 -10.13 -7.54 25.25
N GLN A 234 -9.32 -7.77 26.26
CA GLN A 234 -7.91 -8.11 26.04
C GLN A 234 -7.81 -9.41 25.23
N GLY A 235 -7.04 -9.38 24.14
CA GLY A 235 -6.86 -10.51 23.23
C GLY A 235 -7.97 -10.69 22.19
N TYR A 236 -8.75 -9.62 21.88
CA TYR A 236 -9.72 -9.65 20.80
C TYR A 236 -9.02 -9.78 19.45
N ASP A 237 -9.32 -10.86 18.73
CA ASP A 237 -8.83 -11.06 17.36
C ASP A 237 -9.78 -10.38 16.38
N ILE A 238 -9.26 -9.52 15.53
CA ILE A 238 -10.06 -8.74 14.57
C ILE A 238 -10.47 -9.64 13.40
N PRO A 239 -11.79 -9.88 13.19
CA PRO A 239 -12.23 -10.70 12.07
C PRO A 239 -12.16 -9.90 10.76
N VAL A 240 -11.51 -10.47 9.77
CA VAL A 240 -11.43 -9.95 8.41
C VAL A 240 -11.96 -11.00 7.45
N VAL A 241 -12.99 -10.63 6.69
CA VAL A 241 -13.55 -11.51 5.65
C VAL A 241 -12.78 -11.32 4.37
N ILE A 242 -12.29 -12.41 3.84
CA ILE A 242 -11.59 -12.47 2.55
C ILE A 242 -12.37 -13.32 1.56
N SER A 243 -12.17 -13.07 0.28
CA SER A 243 -12.70 -13.89 -0.82
C SER A 243 -11.58 -14.56 -1.58
N ILE A 244 -11.87 -15.74 -2.14
CA ILE A 244 -11.05 -16.38 -3.17
C ILE A 244 -11.96 -16.63 -4.37
N GLN A 245 -11.56 -16.14 -5.54
CA GLN A 245 -12.37 -16.15 -6.76
C GLN A 245 -11.89 -17.24 -7.72
N PRO A 246 -12.76 -18.19 -8.15
CA PRO A 246 -12.37 -19.28 -9.04
C PRO A 246 -11.68 -18.81 -10.32
N GLY A 247 -12.23 -17.76 -10.96
CA GLY A 247 -11.66 -17.23 -12.19
C GLY A 247 -10.22 -16.69 -12.05
N ARG A 248 -9.80 -16.24 -10.87
CA ARG A 248 -8.42 -15.81 -10.61
C ARG A 248 -7.45 -16.97 -10.51
N VAL A 249 -7.93 -18.13 -10.10
CA VAL A 249 -7.12 -19.35 -9.99
C VAL A 249 -7.29 -20.29 -11.19
N ARG A 250 -7.71 -19.72 -12.34
CA ARG A 250 -7.93 -20.43 -13.60
C ARG A 250 -8.96 -21.56 -13.53
N GLN A 251 -9.93 -21.43 -12.63
CA GLN A 251 -11.10 -22.30 -12.60
C GLN A 251 -12.28 -21.61 -13.26
N PRO A 252 -13.26 -22.35 -13.78
CA PRO A 252 -14.50 -21.76 -14.27
C PRO A 252 -15.17 -20.90 -13.19
N ASP A 253 -15.74 -19.75 -13.60
CA ASP A 253 -16.47 -18.88 -12.68
C ASP A 253 -17.92 -19.35 -12.55
N ASP A 254 -18.09 -20.58 -12.07
CA ASP A 254 -19.35 -21.30 -11.88
C ASP A 254 -19.35 -22.09 -10.55
N ALA A 255 -20.40 -22.83 -10.30
CA ALA A 255 -20.55 -23.63 -9.10
C ALA A 255 -19.47 -24.73 -8.97
N ILE A 256 -18.98 -25.27 -10.09
CA ILE A 256 -17.93 -26.30 -10.08
C ILE A 256 -16.59 -25.69 -9.66
N GLY A 257 -16.24 -24.54 -10.23
CA GLY A 257 -15.04 -23.83 -9.83
C GLY A 257 -15.09 -23.34 -8.39
N LEU A 258 -16.25 -22.92 -7.91
CA LEU A 258 -16.45 -22.53 -6.53
C LEU A 258 -16.24 -23.70 -5.55
N GLU A 259 -16.78 -24.86 -5.88
CA GLU A 259 -16.60 -26.09 -5.08
C GLU A 259 -15.13 -26.54 -5.09
N PHE A 260 -14.47 -26.46 -6.23
CA PHE A 260 -13.04 -26.72 -6.33
C PHE A 260 -12.23 -25.85 -5.39
N VAL A 261 -12.48 -24.52 -5.41
CA VAL A 261 -11.78 -23.57 -4.53
C VAL A 261 -12.00 -23.91 -3.06
N ARG A 262 -13.23 -24.23 -2.67
CA ARG A 262 -13.55 -24.61 -1.27
C ARG A 262 -12.77 -25.85 -0.85
N LYS A 263 -12.89 -26.94 -1.60
CA LYS A 263 -12.17 -28.18 -1.29
C LYS A 263 -10.66 -27.99 -1.23
N GLN A 264 -10.12 -27.24 -2.20
CA GLN A 264 -8.68 -27.01 -2.28
C GLN A 264 -8.19 -26.18 -1.10
N THR A 265 -8.95 -25.15 -0.69
CA THR A 265 -8.57 -24.31 0.45
C THR A 265 -8.60 -25.09 1.75
N THR A 266 -9.63 -25.92 1.99
CA THR A 266 -9.69 -26.82 3.18
C THR A 266 -8.48 -27.74 3.22
N LEU A 267 -8.16 -28.43 2.12
CA LEU A 267 -6.97 -29.30 2.03
C LEU A 267 -5.68 -28.50 2.29
N TRP A 268 -5.58 -27.30 1.80
CA TRP A 268 -4.40 -26.46 2.00
C TRP A 268 -4.26 -26.00 3.44
N ILE A 269 -5.36 -25.70 4.14
CA ILE A 269 -5.35 -25.38 5.58
C ILE A 269 -4.77 -26.55 6.38
N GLU A 270 -5.18 -27.78 6.07
CA GLU A 270 -4.63 -29.01 6.67
C GLU A 270 -3.14 -29.18 6.37
N GLN A 271 -2.70 -28.78 5.18
CA GLN A 271 -1.30 -28.80 4.73
C GLN A 271 -0.46 -27.60 5.20
N GLY A 272 -0.98 -26.79 6.10
CA GLY A 272 -0.23 -25.68 6.67
C GLY A 272 -0.43 -24.34 5.97
N LEU A 273 -1.49 -24.14 5.15
CA LEU A 273 -1.84 -22.82 4.64
C LEU A 273 -2.17 -21.88 5.78
N ARG A 274 -1.55 -20.72 5.80
CA ARG A 274 -1.78 -19.65 6.78
C ARG A 274 -1.90 -18.32 6.07
N ALA A 275 -2.67 -17.42 6.69
CA ALA A 275 -2.78 -16.04 6.26
C ALA A 275 -1.88 -15.14 7.11
N THR A 276 -1.21 -14.22 6.48
CA THR A 276 -0.43 -13.16 7.14
C THR A 276 -0.77 -11.82 6.54
N LEU A 277 -0.66 -10.76 7.33
CA LEU A 277 -0.71 -9.39 6.81
C LEU A 277 0.71 -8.96 6.44
N LYS A 278 0.86 -8.52 5.20
CA LYS A 278 2.13 -8.00 4.68
C LYS A 278 1.97 -6.58 4.18
N THR A 279 3.06 -5.82 4.26
CA THR A 279 3.12 -4.47 3.69
C THR A 279 3.39 -4.57 2.20
N GLY A 280 2.41 -4.19 1.39
CA GLY A 280 2.56 -4.13 -0.07
C GLY A 280 3.31 -2.89 -0.53
N ASN A 281 3.13 -1.78 0.19
CA ASN A 281 3.77 -0.52 -0.13
C ASN A 281 4.25 0.18 1.14
N LEU A 282 5.56 0.29 1.27
CA LEU A 282 6.21 0.94 2.43
C LEU A 282 5.91 2.44 2.51
N LEU A 283 5.67 3.09 1.38
CA LEU A 283 5.39 4.53 1.32
C LEU A 283 4.00 4.87 1.89
N THR A 284 3.00 4.06 1.56
CA THR A 284 1.61 4.30 1.98
C THR A 284 1.24 3.53 3.24
N GLY A 285 2.04 2.54 3.64
CA GLY A 285 1.70 1.59 4.70
C GLY A 285 0.55 0.65 4.33
N ALA A 286 0.17 0.57 3.05
CA ALA A 286 -0.93 -0.27 2.60
C ALA A 286 -0.60 -1.75 2.80
N LEU A 287 -1.54 -2.46 3.47
CA LEU A 287 -1.44 -3.88 3.76
C LEU A 287 -2.24 -4.70 2.75
N PHE A 288 -1.82 -5.95 2.57
CA PHE A 288 -2.55 -6.98 1.85
C PHE A 288 -2.51 -8.30 2.63
N VAL A 289 -3.36 -9.24 2.26
CA VAL A 289 -3.38 -10.58 2.85
C VAL A 289 -2.55 -11.53 2.00
N ASP A 290 -1.49 -12.09 2.57
CA ASP A 290 -0.66 -13.11 1.92
C ASP A 290 -1.01 -14.48 2.46
N LEU A 291 -1.35 -15.39 1.54
CA LEU A 291 -1.60 -16.80 1.81
C LEU A 291 -0.35 -17.59 1.47
N GLN A 292 0.21 -18.28 2.44
CA GLN A 292 1.42 -19.07 2.28
C GLN A 292 1.36 -20.37 3.07
N HIS A 293 2.05 -21.41 2.56
CA HIS A 293 2.23 -22.66 3.29
C HIS A 293 3.42 -22.57 4.23
N TYR A 294 3.17 -22.97 5.48
CA TYR A 294 4.18 -23.09 6.52
C TYR A 294 4.24 -24.57 6.96
N PRO A 295 5.25 -25.33 6.50
CA PRO A 295 5.34 -26.78 6.76
C PRO A 295 5.37 -27.14 8.24
N ASP A 296 5.95 -26.25 9.06
CA ASP A 296 6.09 -26.42 10.50
C ASP A 296 4.93 -25.80 11.31
N ALA A 297 3.89 -25.32 10.62
CA ALA A 297 2.75 -24.74 11.31
C ALA A 297 1.99 -25.82 12.11
N PRO A 298 1.52 -25.51 13.33
CA PRO A 298 0.73 -26.45 14.08
C PRO A 298 -0.53 -26.85 13.31
N THR A 299 -0.94 -28.09 13.49
CA THR A 299 -2.20 -28.60 12.90
C THR A 299 -3.35 -27.71 13.34
N PHE A 300 -4.21 -27.36 12.41
CA PHE A 300 -5.39 -26.54 12.66
C PHE A 300 -6.64 -27.35 12.38
N GLU A 301 -7.46 -27.51 13.40
CA GLU A 301 -8.78 -28.12 13.24
C GLU A 301 -9.70 -27.12 12.53
N SER A 302 -10.43 -27.59 11.52
CA SER A 302 -11.36 -26.74 10.78
C SER A 302 -12.37 -26.11 11.73
N GLN A 303 -12.42 -24.79 11.71
CA GLN A 303 -13.32 -23.98 12.52
C GLN A 303 -14.16 -23.10 11.61
N SER A 304 -15.37 -22.80 12.02
CA SER A 304 -16.22 -21.83 11.35
C SER A 304 -16.65 -20.73 12.32
N LEU A 305 -16.62 -19.50 11.84
CA LEU A 305 -17.11 -18.33 12.55
C LEU A 305 -18.22 -17.68 11.73
N LEU A 306 -19.42 -17.59 12.30
CA LEU A 306 -20.62 -16.99 11.68
C LEU A 306 -20.90 -17.49 10.24
N GLY A 307 -20.64 -18.78 9.99
CA GLY A 307 -20.88 -19.42 8.70
C GLY A 307 -19.74 -19.34 7.70
N PHE A 308 -18.62 -18.68 8.05
CA PHE A 308 -17.40 -18.66 7.26
C PHE A 308 -16.37 -19.63 7.82
N GLU A 309 -15.70 -20.37 6.96
CA GLU A 309 -14.55 -21.20 7.34
C GLU A 309 -13.37 -20.29 7.73
N VAL A 310 -12.68 -20.65 8.83
CA VAL A 310 -11.54 -19.87 9.33
C VAL A 310 -10.27 -20.31 8.64
N VAL A 311 -9.60 -19.37 8.00
CA VAL A 311 -8.21 -19.55 7.56
C VAL A 311 -7.30 -19.09 8.70
N PRO A 312 -6.49 -20.01 9.29
CA PRO A 312 -5.65 -19.65 10.43
C PRO A 312 -4.57 -18.64 10.03
N THR A 313 -4.25 -17.75 10.97
CA THR A 313 -3.26 -16.68 10.77
C THR A 313 -1.92 -17.02 11.42
N MET A 314 -0.87 -16.47 10.85
CA MET A 314 0.44 -16.36 11.50
C MET A 314 0.70 -14.90 11.84
N THR A 315 1.58 -14.66 12.79
CA THR A 315 2.04 -13.32 13.14
C THR A 315 2.67 -12.65 11.91
N GLY A 316 2.34 -11.40 11.67
CA GLY A 316 2.88 -10.65 10.53
C GLY A 316 4.41 -10.47 10.63
N GLU A 317 5.07 -10.35 9.48
CA GLU A 317 6.54 -10.20 9.40
C GLU A 317 7.07 -9.08 10.29
N PHE A 318 6.30 -8.00 10.41
CA PHE A 318 6.72 -6.84 11.21
C PHE A 318 6.73 -7.14 12.70
N SER A 319 5.70 -7.81 13.20
CA SER A 319 5.63 -8.24 14.61
C SER A 319 6.70 -9.28 14.93
N GLU A 320 7.02 -10.16 13.97
CA GLU A 320 8.09 -11.14 14.12
C GLU A 320 9.48 -10.48 14.18
N ILE A 321 9.75 -9.50 13.30
CA ILE A 321 10.99 -8.72 13.33
C ILE A 321 11.09 -7.96 14.65
N THR A 322 10.00 -7.31 15.07
CA THR A 322 9.97 -6.58 16.34
C THR A 322 10.24 -7.50 17.53
N ALA A 323 9.61 -8.67 17.57
CA ALA A 323 9.85 -9.67 18.63
C ALA A 323 11.29 -10.17 18.62
N LYS A 324 11.89 -10.44 17.46
CA LYS A 324 13.30 -10.84 17.33
C LYS A 324 14.25 -9.73 17.78
N VAL A 325 13.97 -8.48 17.41
CA VAL A 325 14.76 -7.31 17.84
C VAL A 325 14.65 -7.13 19.36
N THR A 326 13.44 -7.25 19.92
CA THR A 326 13.23 -7.18 21.37
C THR A 326 14.00 -8.28 22.09
N ALA A 327 13.94 -9.53 21.59
CA ALA A 327 14.68 -10.65 22.16
C ALA A 327 16.21 -10.43 22.09
N ILE A 328 16.73 -9.83 21.01
CA ILE A 328 18.16 -9.45 20.92
C ILE A 328 18.50 -8.40 21.97
N LEU A 329 17.62 -7.41 22.17
CA LEU A 329 17.82 -6.36 23.17
C LEU A 329 17.77 -6.90 24.60
N ASP A 330 16.84 -7.81 24.87
CA ASP A 330 16.74 -8.47 26.16
C ASP A 330 18.01 -9.31 26.43
N ASN A 331 18.48 -10.06 25.44
CA ASN A 331 19.74 -10.79 25.52
C ASN A 331 20.95 -9.85 25.76
N ILE A 332 20.99 -8.69 25.09
CA ILE A 332 22.04 -7.69 25.33
C ILE A 332 21.93 -7.08 26.72
N ASN A 333 20.72 -6.81 27.20
CA ASN A 333 20.48 -6.32 28.57
C ASN A 333 20.86 -7.36 29.64
N GLU A 334 20.64 -8.65 29.36
CA GLU A 334 21.07 -9.76 30.26
C GLU A 334 22.58 -9.96 30.26
N ILE A 335 23.30 -9.60 29.21
CA ILE A 335 24.74 -9.53 29.19
C ILE A 335 25.15 -8.44 30.19
N LYS A 336 25.61 -8.86 31.38
CA LYS A 336 26.11 -7.95 32.41
C LYS A 336 27.40 -7.29 31.93
N LEU A 337 27.28 -6.38 30.93
CA LEU A 337 28.42 -5.66 30.35
C LEU A 337 29.29 -4.99 31.43
N LYS A 338 28.63 -4.52 32.50
CA LYS A 338 29.34 -4.00 33.65
C LYS A 338 30.18 -5.07 34.35
N ALA A 339 29.64 -6.28 34.53
CA ALA A 339 30.37 -7.38 35.14
C ALA A 339 31.53 -7.86 34.25
N ILE A 340 31.37 -7.86 32.92
CA ILE A 340 32.46 -8.17 31.97
C ILE A 340 33.53 -7.10 32.03
N SER A 341 33.14 -5.82 32.05
CA SER A 341 34.09 -4.70 32.20
C SER A 341 34.81 -4.73 33.54
N ASP A 342 34.09 -4.99 34.64
CA ASP A 342 34.67 -5.10 35.99
C ASP A 342 35.61 -6.30 36.06
N ASN A 343 35.26 -7.44 35.48
CA ASN A 343 36.14 -8.63 35.44
C ASN A 343 37.36 -8.39 34.55
N ALA A 344 37.20 -7.74 33.39
CA ALA A 344 38.35 -7.39 32.55
C ALA A 344 39.31 -6.42 33.27
N ASN A 345 38.74 -5.39 33.93
CA ASN A 345 39.53 -4.45 34.71
C ASN A 345 40.26 -5.14 35.90
N ASN A 346 39.57 -6.05 36.60
CA ASN A 346 40.17 -6.83 37.66
C ASN A 346 41.31 -7.74 37.15
N THR A 347 41.10 -8.39 36.01
CA THR A 347 42.11 -9.24 35.37
C THR A 347 43.32 -8.42 34.94
N LEU A 348 43.08 -7.25 34.29
CA LEU A 348 44.17 -6.34 33.91
C LEU A 348 44.92 -5.80 35.12
N SER A 349 44.20 -5.49 36.21
CA SER A 349 44.83 -5.07 37.46
C SER A 349 45.71 -6.18 38.09
N GLN A 350 45.22 -7.44 38.06
CA GLN A 350 46.02 -8.60 38.56
C GLN A 350 47.25 -8.86 37.67
N ILE A 351 47.11 -8.69 36.34
CA ILE A 351 48.23 -8.78 35.41
C ILE A 351 49.27 -7.68 35.71
N ALA A 352 48.82 -6.44 35.94
CA ALA A 352 49.70 -5.32 36.28
C ALA A 352 50.45 -5.57 37.62
N GLN A 353 49.73 -6.08 38.63
CA GLN A 353 50.38 -6.46 39.93
C GLN A 353 51.36 -7.62 39.75
N ALA A 354 51.04 -8.62 38.93
CA ALA A 354 51.96 -9.70 38.62
C ALA A 354 53.20 -9.19 37.87
N ALA A 355 53.04 -8.25 36.96
CA ALA A 355 54.12 -7.61 36.24
C ALA A 355 55.03 -6.79 37.17
N GLU A 356 54.43 -6.06 38.11
CA GLU A 356 55.21 -5.35 39.16
C GLU A 356 56.00 -6.31 40.05
N ALA A 357 55.37 -7.40 40.49
CA ALA A 357 56.05 -8.43 41.26
C ALA A 357 57.21 -9.14 40.51
N LEU A 358 56.99 -9.32 39.16
CA LEU A 358 58.05 -9.82 38.28
C LEU A 358 59.21 -8.82 38.15
N GLN A 359 58.91 -7.53 38.06
CA GLN A 359 59.90 -6.46 38.01
C GLN A 359 60.73 -6.42 39.32
N ASP A 360 60.03 -6.52 40.46
CA ASP A 360 60.70 -6.56 41.75
C ASP A 360 61.57 -7.81 41.92
N THR A 361 61.10 -8.96 41.41
CA THR A 361 61.87 -10.20 41.37
C THR A 361 63.10 -10.05 40.49
N ALA A 362 62.90 -9.41 39.29
CA ALA A 362 64.03 -9.13 38.39
C ALA A 362 65.08 -8.20 39.01
N ASN A 363 64.62 -7.12 39.65
CA ASN A 363 65.52 -6.19 40.38
C ASN A 363 66.27 -6.87 41.53
N SER A 364 65.59 -7.81 42.20
CA SER A 364 66.22 -8.57 43.29
C SER A 364 67.24 -9.58 42.75
N ALA A 365 66.96 -10.23 41.64
CA ALA A 365 67.89 -11.12 40.93
C ALA A 365 69.12 -10.37 40.40
N GLU A 366 68.93 -9.15 39.87
CA GLU A 366 70.00 -8.28 39.39
C GLU A 366 70.94 -7.89 40.54
N ARG A 367 70.39 -7.59 41.74
CA ARG A 367 71.19 -7.30 42.93
C ARG A 367 71.96 -8.54 43.40
N LEU A 368 71.43 -9.74 43.29
CA LEU A 368 72.08 -10.98 43.56
C LEU A 368 73.21 -11.29 42.56
N LEU A 369 72.98 -11.00 41.27
CA LEU A 369 73.99 -11.20 40.22
C LEU A 369 75.16 -10.25 40.32
N THR A 370 74.95 -9.01 40.77
CA THR A 370 76.06 -8.08 41.06
C THR A 370 76.94 -8.54 42.23
N ALA A 371 76.41 -9.43 43.05
CA ALA A 371 77.13 -10.02 44.17
C ALA A 371 77.93 -11.32 43.84
N VAL A 372 77.65 -11.93 42.63
CA VAL A 372 78.30 -13.20 42.21
C VAL A 372 79.06 -12.98 40.90
N HIS A 373 80.39 -13.00 40.97
CA HIS A 373 81.27 -12.79 39.81
C HIS A 373 81.48 -14.09 39.00
N GLU A 374 80.58 -14.41 38.04
CA GLU A 374 80.87 -15.40 37.00
C GLU A 374 80.17 -14.99 35.66
N ASP A 375 80.99 -14.70 34.64
CA ASP A 375 80.62 -14.01 33.37
C ASP A 375 79.70 -14.73 32.41
N LYS A 376 79.28 -15.97 32.58
CA LYS A 376 78.42 -16.72 31.63
C LYS A 376 77.01 -16.90 32.08
N VAL A 377 76.72 -16.87 33.35
CA VAL A 377 75.35 -16.95 33.87
C VAL A 377 74.71 -15.58 33.86
N SER A 378 75.52 -14.53 33.95
CA SER A 378 75.11 -13.13 33.96
C SER A 378 74.37 -12.70 32.68
N ASN A 379 74.85 -13.05 31.47
CA ASN A 379 74.27 -12.61 30.21
C ASN A 379 72.88 -13.21 29.89
N ALA A 380 72.68 -14.52 30.15
CA ALA A 380 71.37 -15.18 29.93
C ALA A 380 70.35 -14.69 30.96
N LEU A 381 70.77 -14.39 32.18
CA LEU A 381 69.85 -13.86 33.19
C LEU A 381 69.49 -12.39 32.92
N THR A 382 70.43 -11.57 32.48
CA THR A 382 70.20 -10.18 32.09
C THR A 382 69.21 -10.11 30.94
N GLN A 383 69.35 -10.98 29.94
CA GLN A 383 68.40 -11.03 28.81
C GLN A 383 67.00 -11.49 29.25
N THR A 384 66.90 -12.42 30.20
CA THR A 384 65.59 -12.84 30.76
C THR A 384 64.95 -11.71 31.57
N LEU A 385 65.74 -10.93 32.31
CA LEU A 385 65.28 -9.80 33.10
C LEU A 385 64.84 -8.64 32.23
N GLU A 386 65.49 -8.35 31.10
CA GLU A 386 65.09 -7.39 30.11
C GLU A 386 63.75 -7.79 29.45
N ASN A 387 63.58 -9.06 29.10
CA ASN A 387 62.35 -9.60 28.55
C ASN A 387 61.18 -9.50 29.56
N LEU A 388 61.41 -9.82 30.83
CA LEU A 388 60.43 -9.67 31.92
C LEU A 388 60.03 -8.21 32.16
N SER A 389 61.03 -7.31 32.13
CA SER A 389 60.78 -5.86 32.25
C SER A 389 59.99 -5.31 31.12
N THR A 390 60.22 -5.77 29.88
CA THR A 390 59.47 -5.40 28.72
C THR A 390 58.00 -5.91 28.79
N LEU A 391 57.87 -7.19 29.20
CA LEU A 391 56.53 -7.78 29.39
C LEU A 391 55.75 -7.04 30.50
N SER A 392 56.42 -6.68 31.60
CA SER A 392 55.78 -5.88 32.65
C SER A 392 55.28 -4.51 32.18
N LYS A 393 56.02 -3.83 31.32
CA LYS A 393 55.65 -2.53 30.76
C LYS A 393 54.47 -2.65 29.83
N ASP A 394 54.39 -3.71 29.03
CA ASP A 394 53.30 -3.91 28.04
C ASP A 394 51.94 -4.22 28.71
N PHE A 395 51.95 -4.74 29.96
CA PHE A 395 50.72 -5.05 30.71
C PHE A 395 50.48 -4.10 31.91
N SER A 396 51.24 -3.02 32.03
CA SER A 396 51.00 -2.02 33.08
C SER A 396 49.69 -1.21 32.81
N ALA A 397 49.09 -0.66 33.87
CA ALA A 397 47.87 0.15 33.78
C ALA A 397 48.03 1.41 32.90
N ASP A 398 49.26 1.85 32.66
CA ASP A 398 49.61 2.97 31.80
C ASP A 398 49.89 2.55 30.35
N SER A 399 49.86 1.27 30.02
CA SER A 399 50.12 0.77 28.68
C SER A 399 49.03 1.21 27.70
N GLU A 400 49.42 1.39 26.44
CA GLU A 400 48.49 1.75 25.36
C GLU A 400 47.45 0.64 25.14
N THR A 401 47.84 -0.61 25.29
CA THR A 401 46.92 -1.78 25.18
C THR A 401 45.79 -1.73 26.23
N TYR A 402 46.11 -1.40 27.49
CA TYR A 402 45.11 -1.25 28.55
C TYR A 402 44.15 -0.10 28.23
N LYS A 403 44.69 1.05 27.79
CA LYS A 403 43.91 2.23 27.41
C LYS A 403 42.99 1.96 26.20
N GLU A 404 43.45 1.19 25.21
CA GLU A 404 42.70 0.85 24.00
C GLU A 404 41.55 -0.11 24.30
N VAL A 405 41.74 -1.14 25.13
CA VAL A 405 40.67 -2.02 25.60
C VAL A 405 39.57 -1.24 26.33
N ASN A 406 39.99 -0.33 27.22
CA ASN A 406 39.04 0.49 27.99
C ASN A 406 38.26 1.46 27.11
N ARG A 407 38.89 2.10 26.09
CA ARG A 407 38.23 2.94 25.10
C ARG A 407 37.21 2.15 24.25
N THR A 408 37.59 0.96 23.81
CA THR A 408 36.70 0.09 23.03
C THR A 408 35.47 -0.30 23.83
N MET A 409 35.61 -0.64 25.09
CA MET A 409 34.51 -0.99 26.00
C MET A 409 33.55 0.19 26.22
N GLN A 410 34.10 1.40 26.43
CA GLN A 410 33.28 2.62 26.56
C GLN A 410 32.55 2.97 25.27
N SER A 411 33.22 2.79 24.13
CA SER A 411 32.59 3.01 22.81
C SER A 411 31.44 2.03 22.58
N LEU A 412 31.58 0.76 22.92
CA LEU A 412 30.55 -0.25 22.82
C LEU A 412 29.34 0.09 23.70
N GLN A 413 29.55 0.50 24.93
CA GLN A 413 28.48 0.93 25.84
C GLN A 413 27.72 2.16 25.33
N SER A 414 28.43 3.14 24.73
CA SER A 414 27.82 4.32 24.13
C SER A 414 26.95 3.93 22.94
N THR A 415 27.45 3.10 22.02
CA THR A 415 26.72 2.67 20.82
C THR A 415 25.44 1.92 21.19
N LEU A 416 25.50 1.04 22.18
CA LEU A 416 24.29 0.31 22.63
C LEU A 416 23.26 1.25 23.27
N LYS A 417 23.71 2.25 24.03
CA LYS A 417 22.81 3.26 24.60
C LYS A 417 22.16 4.14 23.54
N ASP A 418 22.88 4.47 22.47
CA ASP A 418 22.38 5.30 21.37
C ASP A 418 21.41 4.54 20.46
N LEU A 419 21.52 3.21 20.37
CA LEU A 419 20.60 2.36 19.62
C LEU A 419 19.24 2.17 20.32
N GLN A 420 19.20 2.23 21.64
CA GLN A 420 18.00 1.98 22.44
C GLN A 420 16.78 2.86 22.04
N PRO A 421 16.91 4.20 21.85
CA PRO A 421 15.79 5.06 21.41
C PRO A 421 15.29 4.70 20.01
N LEU A 422 16.19 4.38 19.09
CA LEU A 422 15.84 4.02 17.71
C LEU A 422 15.01 2.73 17.65
N LEU A 423 15.35 1.76 18.48
CA LEU A 423 14.64 0.49 18.57
C LEU A 423 13.27 0.64 19.24
N LEU A 424 13.15 1.52 20.25
CA LEU A 424 11.86 1.86 20.85
C LEU A 424 10.95 2.59 19.85
N GLN A 425 11.49 3.48 19.03
CA GLN A 425 10.78 4.18 17.98
C GLN A 425 10.33 3.21 16.86
N LEU A 426 11.17 2.26 16.47
CA LEU A 426 10.84 1.21 15.51
C LEU A 426 9.65 0.36 16.00
N ASN A 427 9.62 0.05 17.30
CA ASN A 427 8.53 -0.72 17.91
C ASN A 427 7.22 0.07 18.01
N SER A 428 7.29 1.36 18.32
CA SER A 428 6.08 2.21 18.52
C SER A 428 5.52 2.77 17.21
N THR A 429 6.37 3.10 16.25
CA THR A 429 5.98 3.73 14.97
C THR A 429 6.87 3.25 13.83
N PRO A 430 6.64 2.04 13.31
CA PRO A 430 7.50 1.41 12.29
C PRO A 430 7.64 2.24 11.01
N ASN A 431 6.62 2.99 10.64
CA ASN A 431 6.64 3.83 9.43
C ASN A 431 7.37 5.17 9.62
N SER A 432 7.79 5.52 10.84
CA SER A 432 8.45 6.82 11.11
C SER A 432 9.87 6.93 10.52
N PHE A 433 10.49 5.81 10.15
CA PHE A 433 11.79 5.80 9.47
C PHE A 433 11.72 6.15 7.98
N ILE A 434 10.53 6.00 7.38
CA ILE A 434 10.31 6.27 5.96
C ILE A 434 9.64 7.64 5.77
N PHE A 435 8.86 8.08 6.77
CA PHE A 435 8.18 9.37 6.79
C PHE A 435 8.50 10.10 8.09
N THR A 436 9.51 10.94 8.07
CA THR A 436 9.61 12.03 9.04
C THR A 436 8.51 13.02 8.71
N ASP A 437 7.41 12.99 9.46
CA ASP A 437 6.58 14.17 9.60
C ASP A 437 7.50 15.33 9.99
N GLY A 438 7.51 16.38 9.19
CA GLY A 438 8.43 17.52 9.35
C GLY A 438 8.33 18.29 10.68
N ASN A 439 7.68 17.72 11.68
CA ASN A 439 7.47 18.23 13.03
C ASN A 439 8.21 17.43 14.12
N GLY A 440 9.13 16.51 13.77
CA GLY A 440 10.05 15.93 14.75
C GLY A 440 10.94 17.02 15.38
N PRO A 441 11.39 16.88 16.64
CA PRO A 441 12.29 17.86 17.25
C PRO A 441 13.52 17.99 16.36
N ARG A 442 13.67 19.13 15.71
CA ARG A 442 14.89 19.48 14.97
C ARG A 442 16.02 19.45 15.99
N LEU A 443 16.94 18.50 15.81
CA LEU A 443 18.23 18.56 16.45
C LEU A 443 18.93 19.81 15.88
N VAL A 444 18.74 20.92 16.57
CA VAL A 444 19.48 22.14 16.28
C VAL A 444 20.92 21.88 16.70
N PRO A 445 21.91 21.92 15.78
CA PRO A 445 23.28 21.82 16.19
C PRO A 445 23.57 22.95 17.17
N LYS A 446 23.97 22.65 18.39
CA LYS A 446 24.47 23.65 19.33
C LYS A 446 25.72 24.27 18.71
N ALA A 447 25.62 25.48 18.24
CA ALA A 447 26.78 26.27 17.86
C ALA A 447 27.69 26.39 19.11
N LYS A 448 28.93 25.93 19.00
CA LYS A 448 29.96 26.25 19.99
C LYS A 448 30.19 27.77 19.86
N VAL A 449 29.75 28.49 20.85
CA VAL A 449 30.16 29.89 21.02
C VAL A 449 31.63 29.85 21.48
N ASN A 450 32.56 30.12 20.58
CA ASN A 450 33.90 30.49 20.95
C ASN A 450 33.80 31.89 21.57
N LEU A 451 33.91 31.94 22.88
CA LEU A 451 34.26 33.18 23.57
C LEU A 451 35.77 33.35 23.43
N ASP A 452 36.19 33.95 22.32
CA ASP A 452 37.53 34.53 22.26
C ASP A 452 37.48 35.88 22.97
N GLU A 453 38.21 35.92 24.08
CA GLU A 453 38.63 37.14 24.76
C GLU A 453 39.48 37.97 23.78
N GLY A 454 39.02 39.14 23.48
CA GLY A 454 39.76 40.18 22.76
C GLY A 454 39.62 41.49 23.53
N ALA A 455 40.51 41.68 24.51
CA ALA A 455 40.68 42.94 25.19
C ALA A 455 41.37 44.01 24.27
N GLN A 456 41.09 45.27 24.60
CA GLN A 456 41.91 46.49 24.33
C GLN A 456 41.72 47.12 22.93
N ASN A 457 40.96 48.16 22.80
CA ASN A 457 41.34 49.58 22.93
C ASN A 457 40.12 50.47 22.75
#